data_b668d24af20cdd17a8adcd10bc10b901
#
_entry.id   b668d24af20cdd17a8adcd10bc10b901
#
_cell.length_a   1.000
_cell.length_b   1.000
_cell.length_c   1.000
_cell.angle_alpha   90.00
_cell.angle_beta   90.00
_cell.angle_gamma   90.00
#
_symmetry.space_group_name_H-M   'P 1'
#
loop_
_entity.id
_entity.type
_entity.pdbx_description
1 polymer ?
#
loop_
_entity_poly.entity_id
_entity_poly.type
_entity_poly.pdbx_seq_one_letter_code
_entity_poly.pdbx_strand_id
1 'polypeptide(L)'
;MEEKTYQTPCGTIHYWTNVSHSDEITLVFLPGLTADHRLFDKQIQYFENRYNVIVWDAPAHASSWPFRFDFDLFDKAKWLDDILNQEGLTKPVIVGQSMGGYVGQAYAQLYPDKMTGFVSIDSAPLQRSYVTAVEIWLLKRMEPVYAHYPWKWLL
;
A
#
# COMPACT_ATOMS: atom_id res chain seq x y z
N MET A 1 -3.35 -12.92 12.17
CA MET A 1 -3.14 -11.45 11.94
C MET A 1 -4.02 -10.66 12.88
N GLU A 2 -3.50 -9.64 13.55
CA GLU A 2 -4.21 -8.69 14.41
C GLU A 2 -4.51 -7.41 13.60
N GLU A 3 -5.74 -6.92 13.68
CA GLU A 3 -6.12 -5.65 13.08
C GLU A 3 -5.69 -4.50 13.98
N LYS A 4 -5.03 -3.49 13.39
CA LYS A 4 -4.60 -2.26 14.05
C LYS A 4 -4.92 -1.05 13.19
N THR A 5 -4.77 0.14 13.77
CA THR A 5 -5.04 1.40 13.09
C THR A 5 -3.92 2.39 13.27
N TYR A 6 -3.73 3.23 12.25
CA TYR A 6 -2.84 4.38 12.29
C TYR A 6 -3.60 5.66 11.93
N GLN A 7 -3.50 6.68 12.78
CA GLN A 7 -4.18 7.96 12.57
C GLN A 7 -3.34 8.91 11.74
N THR A 8 -3.92 9.42 10.67
CA THR A 8 -3.31 10.46 9.83
C THR A 8 -4.13 11.74 9.89
N PRO A 9 -3.60 12.88 9.44
CA PRO A 9 -4.40 14.11 9.31
C PRO A 9 -5.60 13.97 8.36
N CYS A 10 -5.59 12.98 7.47
CA CYS A 10 -6.61 12.77 6.44
C CYS A 10 -7.64 11.70 6.79
N GLY A 11 -7.33 10.81 7.72
CA GLY A 11 -8.21 9.71 8.12
C GLY A 11 -7.44 8.61 8.83
N THR A 12 -8.11 7.49 9.04
CA THR A 12 -7.56 6.32 9.74
C THR A 12 -7.15 5.26 8.72
N ILE A 13 -5.92 4.77 8.82
CA ILE A 13 -5.43 3.63 8.03
C ILE A 13 -5.64 2.37 8.87
N HIS A 14 -6.29 1.37 8.31
CA HIS A 14 -6.42 0.02 8.87
C HIS A 14 -5.35 -0.89 8.28
N TYR A 15 -4.69 -1.65 9.13
CA TYR A 15 -3.69 -2.63 8.73
C TYR A 15 -3.72 -3.87 9.64
N TRP A 16 -3.24 -4.97 9.14
CA TRP A 16 -3.17 -6.25 9.85
C TRP A 16 -1.72 -6.68 9.98
N THR A 17 -1.37 -7.20 11.13
CA THR A 17 0.01 -7.63 11.42
C THR A 17 0.04 -8.86 12.33
N ASN A 18 1.14 -9.61 12.27
CA ASN A 18 1.43 -10.74 13.15
C ASN A 18 2.76 -10.53 13.87
N VAL A 19 3.14 -9.30 14.19
CA VAL A 19 4.46 -9.03 14.82
C VAL A 19 4.69 -9.94 16.02
N SER A 20 5.47 -10.98 15.80
CA SER A 20 5.83 -11.96 16.82
C SER A 20 7.30 -12.40 16.75
N HIS A 21 8.03 -11.96 15.72
CA HIS A 21 9.39 -12.42 15.40
C HIS A 21 10.34 -11.23 15.41
N SER A 22 11.06 -11.01 16.51
CA SER A 22 11.78 -9.76 16.80
C SER A 22 12.93 -9.40 15.87
N ASP A 23 13.49 -10.33 15.09
CA ASP A 23 14.67 -10.11 14.26
C ASP A 23 14.53 -10.61 12.83
N GLU A 24 13.31 -10.97 12.40
CA GLU A 24 13.07 -11.55 11.08
C GLU A 24 12.68 -10.50 10.05
N ILE A 25 12.84 -10.89 8.78
CA ILE A 25 12.39 -10.10 7.63
C ILE A 25 10.90 -9.77 7.78
N THR A 26 10.56 -8.53 7.54
CA THR A 26 9.17 -8.08 7.49
C THR A 26 8.68 -8.04 6.04
N LEU A 27 7.62 -8.77 5.75
CA LEU A 27 6.93 -8.71 4.46
C LEU A 27 5.79 -7.69 4.54
N VAL A 28 5.81 -6.71 3.66
CA VAL A 28 4.80 -5.66 3.60
C VAL A 28 4.02 -5.80 2.31
N PHE A 29 2.74 -6.16 2.40
CA PHE A 29 1.86 -6.33 1.27
C PHE A 29 1.00 -5.10 1.04
N LEU A 30 1.11 -4.51 -0.15
CA LEU A 30 0.41 -3.29 -0.56
C LEU A 30 -0.51 -3.59 -1.74
N PRO A 31 -1.83 -3.64 -1.52
CA PRO A 31 -2.79 -3.91 -2.60
C PRO A 31 -2.93 -2.75 -3.58
N GLY A 32 -3.48 -3.08 -4.74
CA GLY A 32 -3.75 -2.12 -5.80
C GLY A 32 -5.00 -1.27 -5.59
N LEU A 33 -5.27 -0.43 -6.56
CA LEU A 33 -6.51 0.34 -6.63
C LEU A 33 -7.70 -0.63 -6.70
N THR A 34 -8.77 -0.36 -5.97
CA THR A 34 -9.98 -1.20 -5.87
C THR A 34 -9.81 -2.56 -5.19
N ALA A 35 -8.61 -2.86 -4.67
CA ALA A 35 -8.35 -4.03 -3.86
C ALA A 35 -8.18 -3.67 -2.38
N ASP A 36 -8.27 -4.67 -1.51
CA ASP A 36 -8.05 -4.57 -0.08
C ASP A 36 -7.04 -5.63 0.41
N HIS A 37 -6.80 -5.69 1.71
CA HIS A 37 -5.86 -6.63 2.34
C HIS A 37 -6.07 -8.09 1.93
N ARG A 38 -7.31 -8.52 1.62
CA ARG A 38 -7.66 -9.91 1.24
C ARG A 38 -7.04 -10.35 -0.08
N LEU A 39 -6.55 -9.40 -0.91
CA LEU A 39 -5.82 -9.73 -2.14
C LEU A 39 -4.64 -10.69 -1.87
N PHE A 40 -4.04 -10.57 -0.68
CA PHE A 40 -2.85 -11.32 -0.30
C PHE A 40 -3.11 -12.44 0.70
N ASP A 41 -4.37 -12.87 0.93
CA ASP A 41 -4.71 -13.90 1.93
C ASP A 41 -3.89 -15.18 1.79
N LYS A 42 -3.68 -15.66 0.56
CA LYS A 42 -2.89 -16.89 0.31
C LYS A 42 -1.41 -16.70 0.64
N GLN A 43 -0.85 -15.54 0.33
CA GLN A 43 0.53 -15.19 0.63
C GLN A 43 0.71 -15.01 2.15
N ILE A 44 -0.21 -14.32 2.79
CA ILE A 44 -0.23 -14.12 4.24
C ILE A 44 -0.26 -15.48 4.95
N GLN A 45 -1.21 -16.34 4.61
CA GLN A 45 -1.34 -17.68 5.18
C GLN A 45 -0.05 -18.52 5.04
N TYR A 46 0.67 -18.35 3.93
CA TYR A 46 1.92 -19.06 3.69
C TYR A 46 3.09 -18.53 4.51
N PHE A 47 3.16 -17.21 4.70
CA PHE A 47 4.33 -16.53 5.28
C PHE A 47 4.19 -16.20 6.76
N GLU A 48 2.98 -16.02 7.30
CA GLU A 48 2.72 -15.48 8.65
C GLU A 48 3.34 -16.31 9.80
N ASN A 49 3.62 -17.61 9.58
CA ASN A 49 4.24 -18.45 10.58
C ASN A 49 5.79 -18.39 10.58
N ARG A 50 6.39 -17.65 9.65
CA ARG A 50 7.85 -17.59 9.47
C ARG A 50 8.42 -16.19 9.44
N TYR A 51 7.60 -15.20 9.11
CA TYR A 51 8.02 -13.83 8.91
C TYR A 51 7.05 -12.87 9.61
N ASN A 52 7.54 -11.70 9.97
CA ASN A 52 6.63 -10.61 10.27
C ASN A 52 5.90 -10.20 8.98
N VAL A 53 4.61 -10.00 9.08
CA VAL A 53 3.77 -9.62 7.97
C VAL A 53 2.98 -8.38 8.33
N ILE A 54 2.96 -7.41 7.43
CA ILE A 54 2.01 -6.30 7.42
C ILE A 54 1.27 -6.31 6.10
N VAL A 55 -0.04 -6.12 6.15
CA VAL A 55 -0.87 -5.78 5.02
C VAL A 55 -1.83 -4.67 5.43
N TRP A 56 -2.11 -3.74 4.56
CA TRP A 56 -3.02 -2.64 4.85
C TRP A 56 -4.19 -2.56 3.88
N ASP A 57 -5.25 -1.91 4.32
CA ASP A 57 -6.18 -1.26 3.39
C ASP A 57 -5.61 0.13 3.09
N ALA A 58 -5.30 0.38 1.83
CA ALA A 58 -4.65 1.62 1.44
C ALA A 58 -5.50 2.84 1.85
N PRO A 59 -4.90 4.02 2.13
CA PRO A 59 -5.64 5.24 2.38
C PRO A 59 -6.78 5.46 1.36
N ALA A 60 -7.98 5.72 1.85
CA ALA A 60 -9.23 5.86 1.09
C ALA A 60 -9.77 4.56 0.46
N HIS A 61 -9.33 3.37 0.91
CA HIS A 61 -9.83 2.06 0.43
C HIS A 61 -10.40 1.23 1.58
N ALA A 62 -11.41 0.44 1.27
CA ALA A 62 -12.02 -0.55 2.17
C ALA A 62 -12.20 -0.05 3.61
N SER A 63 -11.59 -0.70 4.62
CA SER A 63 -11.68 -0.32 6.03
C SER A 63 -11.06 1.06 6.34
N SER A 64 -10.14 1.53 5.49
CA SER A 64 -9.54 2.88 5.59
C SER A 64 -10.41 3.98 4.97
N TRP A 65 -11.69 3.74 4.77
CA TRP A 65 -12.69 4.73 4.38
C TRP A 65 -13.59 5.07 5.59
N PRO A 66 -13.99 6.36 5.82
CA PRO A 66 -13.76 7.54 5.00
C PRO A 66 -12.38 8.19 5.18
N PHE A 67 -11.88 8.84 4.12
CA PHE A 67 -10.56 9.47 4.09
C PHE A 67 -10.59 10.73 3.23
N ARG A 68 -9.95 11.83 3.67
CA ARG A 68 -9.82 13.03 2.83
C ARG A 68 -8.77 12.82 1.77
N PHE A 69 -8.99 13.36 0.56
CA PHE A 69 -8.07 13.24 -0.58
C PHE A 69 -6.99 14.34 -0.64
N ASP A 70 -6.59 14.87 0.50
CA ASP A 70 -5.55 15.89 0.62
C ASP A 70 -4.20 15.22 0.95
N PHE A 71 -3.78 14.29 0.09
CA PHE A 71 -2.54 13.55 0.22
C PHE A 71 -2.07 13.05 -1.14
N ASP A 72 -0.78 12.76 -1.24
CA ASP A 72 -0.16 12.19 -2.41
C ASP A 72 0.46 10.80 -2.17
N LEU A 73 1.17 10.31 -3.17
CA LEU A 73 1.84 9.01 -3.12
C LEU A 73 2.96 8.95 -2.08
N PHE A 74 3.69 10.07 -1.92
CA PHE A 74 4.77 10.16 -0.94
C PHE A 74 4.25 10.22 0.49
N ASP A 75 3.07 10.79 0.71
CA ASP A 75 2.41 10.77 2.02
C ASP A 75 2.02 9.33 2.40
N LYS A 76 1.51 8.53 1.45
CA LYS A 76 1.29 7.09 1.68
C LYS A 76 2.57 6.37 2.10
N ALA A 77 3.70 6.67 1.45
CA ALA A 77 4.99 6.07 1.79
C ALA A 77 5.49 6.50 3.19
N LYS A 78 5.28 7.75 3.59
CA LYS A 78 5.59 8.24 4.95
C LYS A 78 4.73 7.53 6.00
N TRP A 79 3.42 7.45 5.79
CA TRP A 79 2.53 6.75 6.71
C TRP A 79 2.85 5.25 6.82
N LEU A 80 3.32 4.63 5.75
CA LEU A 80 3.84 3.27 5.81
C LEU A 80 5.09 3.19 6.70
N ASP A 81 6.03 4.13 6.56
CA ASP A 81 7.21 4.20 7.43
C ASP A 81 6.84 4.41 8.90
N ASP A 82 5.87 5.27 9.17
CA ASP A 82 5.37 5.52 10.51
C ASP A 82 4.74 4.25 11.12
N ILE A 83 3.95 3.50 10.35
CA ILE A 83 3.38 2.22 10.78
C ILE A 83 4.49 1.21 11.09
N LEU A 84 5.50 1.09 10.23
CA LEU A 84 6.64 0.19 10.46
C LEU A 84 7.41 0.58 11.74
N ASN A 85 7.65 1.87 11.95
CA ASN A 85 8.30 2.37 13.15
C ASN A 85 7.46 2.11 14.41
N GLN A 86 6.13 2.31 14.34
CA GLN A 86 5.20 2.02 15.45
C GLN A 86 5.23 0.55 15.87
N GLU A 87 5.35 -0.35 14.90
CA GLU A 87 5.46 -1.80 15.15
C GLU A 87 6.89 -2.26 15.47
N GLY A 88 7.87 -1.35 15.50
CA GLY A 88 9.28 -1.67 15.75
C GLY A 88 9.92 -2.51 14.64
N LEU A 89 9.36 -2.47 13.45
CA LEU A 89 9.81 -3.27 12.30
C LEU A 89 10.82 -2.51 11.46
N THR A 90 11.89 -3.20 11.12
CA THR A 90 12.99 -2.65 10.31
C THR A 90 13.20 -3.53 9.07
N LYS A 91 13.85 -2.96 8.05
CA LYS A 91 14.28 -3.68 6.84
C LYS A 91 13.16 -4.44 6.13
N PRO A 92 12.05 -3.78 5.77
CA PRO A 92 10.94 -4.43 5.09
C PRO A 92 11.33 -4.91 3.69
N VAL A 93 10.73 -6.02 3.27
CA VAL A 93 10.56 -6.38 1.87
C VAL A 93 9.16 -5.96 1.46
N ILE A 94 9.06 -4.96 0.60
CA ILE A 94 7.77 -4.43 0.15
C ILE A 94 7.31 -5.20 -1.09
N VAL A 95 6.09 -5.72 -1.04
CA VAL A 95 5.42 -6.42 -2.13
C VAL A 95 4.20 -5.60 -2.53
N GLY A 96 4.31 -4.88 -3.63
CA GLY A 96 3.27 -3.95 -4.08
C GLY A 96 2.65 -4.39 -5.42
N GLN A 97 1.33 -4.47 -5.44
CA GLN A 97 0.56 -4.75 -6.66
C GLN A 97 -0.04 -3.45 -7.20
N SER A 98 0.14 -3.16 -8.51
CA SER A 98 -0.42 -1.99 -9.18
C SER A 98 -0.16 -0.69 -8.39
N MET A 99 -1.17 -0.01 -7.86
CA MET A 99 -1.03 1.17 -7.00
C MET A 99 -0.10 0.91 -5.81
N GLY A 100 -0.17 -0.26 -5.18
CA GLY A 100 0.73 -0.64 -4.09
C GLY A 100 2.20 -0.67 -4.52
N GLY A 101 2.47 -1.03 -5.77
CA GLY A 101 3.82 -0.95 -6.34
C GLY A 101 4.31 0.49 -6.51
N TYR A 102 3.44 1.45 -6.81
CA TYR A 102 3.81 2.87 -6.81
C TYR A 102 4.15 3.37 -5.41
N VAL A 103 3.41 2.94 -4.39
CA VAL A 103 3.75 3.25 -2.98
C VAL A 103 5.11 2.68 -2.61
N GLY A 104 5.40 1.43 -3.00
CA GLY A 104 6.72 0.80 -2.78
C GLY A 104 7.86 1.56 -3.47
N GLN A 105 7.65 2.04 -4.70
CA GLN A 105 8.63 2.88 -5.40
C GLN A 105 8.84 4.24 -4.72
N ALA A 106 7.77 4.87 -4.22
CA ALA A 106 7.87 6.11 -3.46
C ALA A 106 8.62 5.89 -2.13
N TYR A 107 8.36 4.77 -1.45
CA TYR A 107 9.07 4.38 -0.23
C TYR A 107 10.57 4.19 -0.50
N ALA A 108 10.93 3.49 -1.59
CA ALA A 108 12.32 3.31 -2.00
C ALA A 108 13.05 4.62 -2.30
N GLN A 109 12.35 5.62 -2.82
CA GLN A 109 12.91 6.95 -3.07
C GLN A 109 13.13 7.75 -1.78
N LEU A 110 12.20 7.66 -0.81
CA LEU A 110 12.30 8.39 0.46
C LEU A 110 13.27 7.71 1.44
N TYR A 111 13.30 6.39 1.44
CA TYR A 111 13.97 5.58 2.47
C TYR A 111 14.84 4.46 1.85
N PRO A 112 15.80 4.79 0.97
CA PRO A 112 16.56 3.77 0.23
C PRO A 112 17.32 2.80 1.15
N ASP A 113 17.78 3.27 2.30
CA ASP A 113 18.58 2.47 3.25
C ASP A 113 17.72 1.67 4.25
N LYS A 114 16.41 1.92 4.31
CA LYS A 114 15.50 1.21 5.21
C LYS A 114 14.94 -0.08 4.60
N MET A 115 14.86 -0.17 3.28
CA MET A 115 14.23 -1.29 2.59
C MET A 115 15.24 -2.39 2.24
N THR A 116 14.88 -3.64 2.54
CA THR A 116 15.71 -4.82 2.20
C THR A 116 15.44 -5.31 0.78
N GLY A 117 14.22 -5.16 0.29
CA GLY A 117 13.85 -5.62 -1.05
C GLY A 117 12.51 -5.05 -1.51
N PHE A 118 12.28 -5.13 -2.82
CA PHE A 118 11.05 -4.68 -3.44
C PHE A 118 10.59 -5.66 -4.53
N VAL A 119 9.35 -6.09 -4.42
CA VAL A 119 8.66 -6.90 -5.42
C VAL A 119 7.54 -6.07 -6.02
N SER A 120 7.66 -5.73 -7.29
CA SER A 120 6.67 -4.98 -8.05
C SER A 120 5.82 -5.95 -8.88
N ILE A 121 4.53 -5.98 -8.62
CA ILE A 121 3.58 -6.84 -9.32
C ILE A 121 2.65 -5.94 -10.15
N ASP A 122 2.70 -6.07 -11.47
CA ASP A 122 1.82 -5.37 -12.39
C ASP A 122 1.80 -3.83 -12.17
N SER A 123 2.99 -3.25 -11.94
CA SER A 123 3.18 -1.80 -11.73
C SER A 123 4.22 -1.26 -12.70
N ALA A 124 3.92 -0.15 -13.34
CA ALA A 124 4.88 0.56 -14.17
C ALA A 124 5.89 1.35 -13.31
N PRO A 125 7.08 1.67 -13.85
CA PRO A 125 7.99 2.59 -13.19
C PRO A 125 7.39 3.99 -13.04
N LEU A 126 7.67 4.67 -11.90
CA LEU A 126 7.24 6.05 -11.64
C LEU A 126 7.93 7.11 -12.54
N GLN A 127 8.88 6.70 -13.36
CA GLN A 127 9.58 7.61 -14.25
C GLN A 127 8.65 8.12 -15.37
N ARG A 128 8.62 9.43 -15.57
CA ARG A 128 7.77 10.09 -16.58
C ARG A 128 7.92 9.56 -18.00
N SER A 129 9.05 8.96 -18.34
CA SER A 129 9.31 8.38 -19.66
C SER A 129 8.44 7.16 -19.98
N TYR A 130 7.86 6.53 -18.97
CA TYR A 130 7.00 5.34 -19.13
C TYR A 130 5.50 5.65 -19.10
N VAL A 131 5.11 6.86 -18.67
CA VAL A 131 3.71 7.30 -18.69
C VAL A 131 3.57 8.37 -19.75
N THR A 132 2.84 8.06 -20.80
CA THR A 132 2.63 9.01 -21.91
C THR A 132 1.69 10.14 -21.49
N ALA A 133 1.87 11.33 -22.08
CA ALA A 133 0.97 12.46 -21.85
C ALA A 133 -0.50 12.11 -22.21
N VAL A 134 -0.70 11.20 -23.15
CA VAL A 134 -2.02 10.71 -23.58
C VAL A 134 -2.67 9.86 -22.48
N GLU A 135 -1.92 8.98 -21.83
CA GLU A 135 -2.44 8.17 -20.72
C GLU A 135 -2.82 9.04 -19.53
N ILE A 136 -1.99 10.03 -19.16
CA ILE A 136 -2.31 10.99 -18.11
C ILE A 136 -3.58 11.79 -18.46
N TRP A 137 -3.69 12.25 -19.71
CA TRP A 137 -4.87 12.97 -20.18
C TRP A 137 -6.12 12.10 -20.12
N LEU A 138 -6.02 10.83 -20.55
CA LEU A 138 -7.13 9.88 -20.51
C LEU A 138 -7.58 9.59 -19.08
N LEU A 139 -6.65 9.31 -18.16
CA LEU A 139 -6.95 9.07 -16.76
C LEU A 139 -7.64 10.25 -16.10
N LYS A 140 -7.16 11.49 -16.34
CA LYS A 140 -7.83 12.71 -15.86
C LYS A 140 -9.24 12.88 -16.44
N ARG A 141 -9.45 12.50 -17.70
CA ARG A 141 -10.76 12.60 -18.33
C ARG A 141 -11.75 11.54 -17.82
N MET A 142 -11.22 10.41 -17.34
CA MET A 142 -12.01 9.33 -16.75
C MET A 142 -12.37 9.56 -15.27
N GLU A 143 -11.74 10.53 -14.61
CA GLU A 143 -11.99 10.86 -13.19
C GLU A 143 -13.49 11.01 -12.86
N PRO A 144 -14.31 11.79 -13.61
CA PRO A 144 -15.74 11.90 -13.32
C PRO A 144 -16.50 10.57 -13.46
N VAL A 145 -16.04 9.70 -14.39
CA VAL A 145 -16.64 8.38 -14.60
C VAL A 145 -16.37 7.50 -13.39
N TYR A 146 -15.14 7.47 -12.91
CA TYR A 146 -14.77 6.70 -11.73
C TYR A 146 -15.44 7.24 -10.45
N ALA A 147 -15.56 8.55 -10.30
CA ALA A 147 -16.22 9.17 -9.15
C ALA A 147 -17.71 8.82 -9.03
N HIS A 148 -18.39 8.57 -10.16
CA HIS A 148 -19.81 8.26 -10.20
C HIS A 148 -20.13 6.80 -10.54
N TYR A 149 -19.09 5.96 -10.69
CA TYR A 149 -19.28 4.55 -10.97
C TYR A 149 -19.93 3.83 -9.79
N PRO A 150 -20.95 3.00 -10.01
CA PRO A 150 -21.62 2.28 -8.94
C PRO A 150 -20.76 1.09 -8.46
N TRP A 151 -19.70 1.36 -7.74
CA TRP A 151 -18.73 0.36 -7.24
C TRP A 151 -19.36 -0.79 -6.47
N LYS A 152 -20.55 -0.56 -5.91
CA LYS A 152 -21.34 -1.61 -5.22
C LYS A 152 -21.74 -2.78 -6.12
N TRP A 153 -21.61 -2.66 -7.43
CA TRP A 153 -21.98 -3.70 -8.38
C TRP A 153 -20.79 -4.59 -8.76
N LEU A 154 -19.60 -4.25 -8.31
CA LEU A 154 -18.37 -5.03 -8.52
C LEU A 154 -17.99 -5.90 -7.30
N LEU A 155 -18.67 -5.73 -6.17
CA LEU A 155 -18.54 -6.53 -4.96
C LEU A 155 -19.64 -7.60 -4.92
#